data_170567db92274022597d4f31caad0e55
#
_entry.id   170567db92274022597d4f31caad0e55
#
_cell.length_a   1.000
_cell.length_b   1.000
_cell.length_c   1.000
_cell.angle_alpha   90.00
_cell.angle_beta   90.00
_cell.angle_gamma   90.00
#
_symmetry.space_group_name_H-M   'P 1'
#
loop_
_entity.id
_entity.type
_entity.pdbx_description
1 polymer ?
#
loop_
_entity_poly.entity_id
_entity_poly.type
_entity_poly.pdbx_seq_one_letter_code
_entity_poly.pdbx_strand_id
1 'polypeptide(L)'
;ATYPKTYTLSLHDALPILATLDGQIVGTGDYQTKFSIQSISKVFTLAMVVRHMGGDLWKFVGREPSGTPFNSLVQLEHEQGIPRNPFINAGALVVTDKLMNLYHRPKEAILQFVRSVAGNDDIYYDKTVAQSEFEHASRNQALGHFMKSFGRSEEHTSELQSLLMI
;
A
#
# COMPACT_ATOMS: atom_id res chain seq x y z
N ALA A 1 -24.36 -7.47 10.36
CA ALA A 1 -23.23 -7.65 9.45
C ALA A 1 -22.01 -7.99 10.30
N THR A 2 -21.64 -9.25 10.31
CA THR A 2 -20.42 -9.73 10.96
C THR A 2 -19.26 -9.32 10.06
N TYR A 3 -18.44 -8.39 10.52
CA TYR A 3 -17.12 -8.15 9.94
C TYR A 3 -16.40 -9.50 9.81
N PRO A 4 -15.79 -9.82 8.64
CA PRO A 4 -14.85 -10.92 8.62
C PRO A 4 -13.85 -10.62 9.73
N LYS A 5 -13.56 -11.59 10.57
CA LYS A 5 -12.61 -11.44 11.66
C LYS A 5 -11.32 -10.90 11.06
N THR A 6 -11.09 -9.60 11.17
CA THR A 6 -9.76 -9.05 11.08
C THR A 6 -8.97 -9.81 12.12
N TYR A 7 -8.08 -10.67 11.70
CA TYR A 7 -7.11 -11.29 12.58
C TYR A 7 -6.25 -10.17 13.14
N THR A 8 -6.73 -9.54 14.20
CA THR A 8 -5.87 -8.77 15.07
C THR A 8 -4.96 -9.83 15.66
N LEU A 9 -3.73 -9.93 15.14
CA LEU A 9 -2.70 -10.76 15.74
C LEU A 9 -2.59 -10.29 17.18
N SER A 10 -3.14 -11.07 18.11
CA SER A 10 -2.82 -10.89 19.50
C SER A 10 -1.33 -11.21 19.69
N LEU A 11 -0.70 -10.67 20.71
CA LEU A 11 0.70 -11.01 21.02
C LEU A 11 0.93 -12.53 21.15
N HIS A 12 -0.15 -13.30 21.35
CA HIS A 12 -0.13 -14.76 21.43
C HIS A 12 -0.18 -15.44 20.03
N ASP A 13 -0.61 -14.71 19.00
CA ASP A 13 -0.71 -15.20 17.63
C ASP A 13 0.45 -14.68 16.76
N ALA A 14 1.47 -14.07 17.36
CA ALA A 14 2.66 -13.67 16.64
C ALA A 14 3.33 -14.91 16.04
N LEU A 15 3.59 -14.86 14.75
CA LEU A 15 4.31 -15.89 13.99
C LEU A 15 5.77 -15.43 13.84
N PRO A 16 6.64 -15.65 14.83
CA PRO A 16 8.02 -15.20 14.73
C PRO A 16 8.73 -16.02 13.66
N ILE A 17 9.25 -15.30 12.66
CA ILE A 17 10.07 -15.85 11.59
C ILE A 17 11.41 -15.12 11.64
N LEU A 18 12.49 -15.89 11.69
CA LEU A 18 13.84 -15.39 11.55
C LEU A 18 14.38 -15.83 10.20
N ALA A 19 14.78 -14.90 9.37
CA ALA A 19 15.52 -15.16 8.14
C ALA A 19 16.94 -14.60 8.27
N THR A 20 17.93 -15.43 8.04
CA THR A 20 19.34 -15.05 8.06
C THR A 20 19.82 -14.63 6.67
N LEU A 21 20.94 -13.91 6.60
CA LEU A 21 21.50 -13.45 5.32
C LEU A 21 22.02 -14.58 4.44
N ASP A 22 22.34 -15.74 5.02
CA ASP A 22 22.73 -16.97 4.31
C ASP A 22 21.53 -17.82 3.87
N GLY A 23 20.29 -17.31 4.07
CA GLY A 23 19.06 -17.91 3.56
C GLY A 23 18.44 -18.97 4.49
N GLN A 24 18.91 -19.11 5.73
CA GLN A 24 18.23 -19.97 6.70
C GLN A 24 16.94 -19.31 7.19
N ILE A 25 15.86 -20.10 7.31
CA ILE A 25 14.58 -19.64 7.82
C ILE A 25 14.20 -20.52 9.02
N VAL A 26 13.97 -19.87 10.16
CA VAL A 26 13.47 -20.52 11.38
C VAL A 26 12.15 -19.84 11.75
N GLY A 27 11.11 -20.62 11.91
CA GLY A 27 9.79 -20.13 12.30
C GLY A 27 9.14 -21.05 13.33
N THR A 28 8.15 -20.52 14.03
CA THR A 28 7.33 -21.30 14.98
C THR A 28 5.84 -20.96 14.78
N GLY A 29 4.97 -21.88 15.18
CA GLY A 29 3.52 -21.76 14.92
C GLY A 29 3.18 -21.88 13.44
N ASP A 30 2.15 -21.17 13.01
CA ASP A 30 1.61 -21.24 11.65
C ASP A 30 2.37 -20.36 10.63
N TYR A 31 3.69 -20.22 10.79
CA TYR A 31 4.51 -19.31 10.00
C TYR A 31 4.49 -19.57 8.48
N GLN A 32 4.01 -20.75 8.06
CA GLN A 32 3.82 -21.09 6.64
C GLN A 32 2.45 -20.72 6.09
N THR A 33 1.52 -20.25 6.95
CA THR A 33 0.19 -19.83 6.52
C THR A 33 0.27 -18.55 5.70
N LYS A 34 -0.29 -18.57 4.49
CA LYS A 34 -0.34 -17.39 3.61
C LYS A 34 -1.22 -16.30 4.23
N PHE A 35 -0.79 -15.06 4.11
CA PHE A 35 -1.53 -13.88 4.55
C PHE A 35 -1.42 -12.76 3.51
N SER A 36 -2.39 -11.83 3.54
CA SER A 36 -2.33 -10.64 2.69
C SER A 36 -1.38 -9.61 3.28
N ILE A 37 -0.44 -9.09 2.48
CA ILE A 37 0.52 -8.07 2.91
C ILE A 37 -0.10 -6.68 3.08
N GLN A 38 -1.29 -6.44 2.50
CA GLN A 38 -2.04 -5.19 2.64
C GLN A 38 -1.14 -3.93 2.54
N SER A 39 -1.15 -3.08 3.58
CA SER A 39 -0.37 -1.83 3.60
C SER A 39 1.16 -2.01 3.51
N ILE A 40 1.69 -3.21 3.67
CA ILE A 40 3.11 -3.48 3.38
C ILE A 40 3.40 -3.26 1.89
N SER A 41 2.42 -3.44 1.02
CA SER A 41 2.51 -3.16 -0.42
C SER A 41 3.00 -1.75 -0.75
N LYS A 42 2.74 -0.76 0.12
CA LYS A 42 3.18 0.63 -0.05
C LYS A 42 4.71 0.77 -0.17
N VAL A 43 5.46 -0.11 0.48
CA VAL A 43 6.93 -0.13 0.39
C VAL A 43 7.38 -0.49 -1.02
N PHE A 44 6.75 -1.50 -1.61
CA PHE A 44 7.09 -1.97 -2.96
C PHE A 44 6.69 -0.96 -4.03
N THR A 45 5.47 -0.39 -3.95
CA THR A 45 5.03 0.65 -4.88
C THR A 45 5.93 1.88 -4.80
N LEU A 46 6.31 2.32 -3.59
CA LEU A 46 7.25 3.41 -3.40
C LEU A 46 8.61 3.12 -4.03
N ALA A 47 9.17 1.93 -3.81
CA ALA A 47 10.45 1.55 -4.37
C ALA A 47 10.45 1.58 -5.90
N MET A 48 9.36 1.10 -6.53
CA MET A 48 9.19 1.15 -7.99
C MET A 48 9.14 2.58 -8.51
N VAL A 49 8.38 3.46 -7.86
CA VAL A 49 8.24 4.87 -8.30
C VAL A 49 9.53 5.64 -8.08
N VAL A 50 10.19 5.49 -6.92
CA VAL A 50 11.48 6.13 -6.65
C VAL A 50 12.55 5.71 -7.65
N ARG A 51 12.55 4.45 -8.08
CA ARG A 51 13.48 3.96 -9.10
C ARG A 51 13.36 4.72 -10.43
N HIS A 52 12.17 5.20 -10.79
CA HIS A 52 11.91 5.91 -12.05
C HIS A 52 11.98 7.43 -11.90
N MET A 53 11.38 7.97 -10.85
CA MET A 53 11.24 9.42 -10.64
C MET A 53 12.37 10.02 -9.80
N GLY A 54 13.08 9.21 -9.01
CA GLY A 54 14.11 9.72 -8.11
C GLY A 54 13.57 10.80 -7.17
N GLY A 55 14.26 11.92 -7.13
CA GLY A 55 13.90 13.08 -6.30
C GLY A 55 12.64 13.83 -6.74
N ASP A 56 12.17 13.66 -7.97
CA ASP A 56 10.99 14.37 -8.47
C ASP A 56 9.69 13.93 -7.77
N LEU A 57 9.64 12.72 -7.22
CA LEU A 57 8.51 12.26 -6.41
C LEU A 57 8.22 13.20 -5.24
N TRP A 58 9.24 13.78 -4.63
CA TRP A 58 9.10 14.62 -3.43
C TRP A 58 8.47 15.97 -3.67
N LYS A 59 8.14 16.30 -4.92
CA LYS A 59 7.27 17.44 -5.29
C LYS A 59 5.80 17.16 -5.03
N PHE A 60 5.40 15.88 -4.93
CA PHE A 60 4.02 15.42 -4.81
C PHE A 60 3.69 14.82 -3.44
N VAL A 61 4.68 14.39 -2.70
CA VAL A 61 4.55 13.76 -1.38
C VAL A 61 5.73 14.16 -0.52
N GLY A 62 5.49 14.48 0.74
CA GLY A 62 6.52 14.86 1.71
C GLY A 62 7.31 13.65 2.25
N ARG A 63 8.18 13.94 3.24
CA ARG A 63 9.03 12.96 3.92
C ARG A 63 8.97 13.10 5.44
N GLU A 64 7.92 13.76 5.94
CA GLU A 64 7.76 14.04 7.35
C GLU A 64 6.93 12.96 8.07
N PRO A 65 7.13 12.72 9.36
CA PRO A 65 6.29 11.83 10.15
C PRO A 65 4.82 12.28 10.10
N SER A 66 3.88 11.33 10.14
CA SER A 66 2.46 11.68 10.04
C SER A 66 1.97 12.50 11.25
N GLY A 67 2.36 12.15 12.45
CA GLY A 67 1.89 12.78 13.68
C GLY A 67 0.38 12.61 13.97
N THR A 68 -0.37 12.05 13.03
CA THR A 68 -1.82 11.83 13.08
C THR A 68 -2.16 10.45 12.51
N PRO A 69 -3.40 9.95 12.69
CA PRO A 69 -3.83 8.71 12.05
C PRO A 69 -3.65 8.74 10.53
N PHE A 70 -3.24 7.62 9.93
CA PHE A 70 -2.85 7.49 8.51
C PHE A 70 -3.96 7.81 7.51
N ASN A 71 -5.20 7.94 7.95
CA ASN A 71 -6.36 8.28 7.14
C ASN A 71 -6.98 9.64 7.52
N SER A 72 -6.20 10.54 8.11
CA SER A 72 -6.64 11.88 8.54
C SER A 72 -6.85 12.80 7.33
N LEU A 73 -8.08 13.27 7.14
CA LEU A 73 -8.44 14.31 6.16
C LEU A 73 -8.02 15.71 6.63
N VAL A 74 -8.14 15.98 7.93
CA VAL A 74 -7.80 17.28 8.52
C VAL A 74 -6.33 17.65 8.29
N GLN A 75 -5.45 16.67 8.45
CA GLN A 75 -4.03 16.87 8.17
C GLN A 75 -3.79 17.24 6.70
N LEU A 76 -4.43 16.51 5.79
CA LEU A 76 -4.29 16.73 4.36
C LEU A 76 -4.82 18.11 3.92
N GLU A 77 -5.88 18.61 4.57
CA GLU A 77 -6.39 19.95 4.34
C GLU A 77 -5.39 21.04 4.74
N HIS A 78 -4.81 20.93 5.93
CA HIS A 78 -3.76 21.86 6.39
C HIS A 78 -2.55 21.90 5.46
N GLU A 79 -2.26 20.80 4.80
CA GLU A 79 -1.13 20.64 3.88
C GLU A 79 -1.52 20.85 2.39
N GLN A 80 -2.69 21.46 2.14
CA GLN A 80 -3.14 21.81 0.80
C GLN A 80 -3.09 20.64 -0.20
N GLY A 81 -3.49 19.46 0.27
CA GLY A 81 -3.55 18.24 -0.52
C GLY A 81 -2.20 17.56 -0.79
N ILE A 82 -1.09 18.00 -0.19
CA ILE A 82 0.21 17.32 -0.30
C ILE A 82 0.39 16.42 0.92
N PRO A 83 0.39 15.09 0.77
CA PRO A 83 0.55 14.19 1.89
C PRO A 83 1.95 14.28 2.51
N ARG A 84 2.04 14.17 3.84
CA ARG A 84 3.32 14.27 4.59
C ARG A 84 4.36 13.23 4.24
N ASN A 85 3.92 12.03 3.93
CA ASN A 85 4.83 10.95 3.55
C ASN A 85 4.09 9.87 2.72
N PRO A 86 4.82 9.00 2.03
CA PRO A 86 4.24 7.99 1.14
C PRO A 86 3.55 6.82 1.86
N PHE A 87 3.66 6.70 3.18
CA PHE A 87 3.13 5.56 3.94
C PHE A 87 1.76 5.82 4.58
N ILE A 88 1.37 7.10 4.77
CA ILE A 88 -0.04 7.44 5.08
C ILE A 88 -0.92 7.14 3.86
N ASN A 89 -2.22 6.93 4.06
CA ASN A 89 -3.09 6.50 2.97
C ASN A 89 -3.15 7.50 1.81
N ALA A 90 -3.21 8.79 2.09
CA ALA A 90 -3.15 9.82 1.05
C ALA A 90 -1.83 9.79 0.26
N GLY A 91 -0.70 9.60 0.93
CA GLY A 91 0.60 9.50 0.29
C GLY A 91 0.73 8.25 -0.58
N ALA A 92 0.21 7.12 -0.10
CA ALA A 92 0.17 5.89 -0.89
C ALA A 92 -0.69 6.04 -2.16
N LEU A 93 -1.80 6.78 -2.11
CA LEU A 93 -2.60 7.11 -3.29
C LEU A 93 -1.80 7.93 -4.30
N VAL A 94 -1.06 8.96 -3.86
CA VAL A 94 -0.17 9.74 -4.75
C VAL A 94 0.90 8.86 -5.39
N VAL A 95 1.57 8.02 -4.61
CA VAL A 95 2.59 7.10 -5.14
C VAL A 95 1.99 6.15 -6.18
N THR A 96 0.79 5.62 -5.90
CA THR A 96 0.10 4.70 -6.82
C THR A 96 -0.35 5.41 -8.09
N ASP A 97 -0.82 6.66 -8.01
CA ASP A 97 -1.12 7.50 -9.17
C ASP A 97 0.10 7.66 -10.09
N LYS A 98 1.26 7.96 -9.51
CA LYS A 98 2.51 8.04 -10.29
C LYS A 98 2.91 6.69 -10.89
N LEU A 99 2.71 5.59 -10.16
CA LEU A 99 2.97 4.25 -10.68
C LEU A 99 2.09 3.92 -11.90
N MET A 100 0.80 4.30 -11.88
CA MET A 100 -0.12 4.08 -13.00
C MET A 100 0.32 4.82 -14.25
N ASN A 101 0.89 6.02 -14.11
CA ASN A 101 1.44 6.76 -15.22
C ASN A 101 2.75 6.17 -15.77
N LEU A 102 3.49 5.43 -14.96
CA LEU A 102 4.76 4.81 -15.34
C LEU A 102 4.59 3.44 -16.03
N TYR A 103 3.51 2.72 -15.72
CA TYR A 103 3.31 1.34 -16.16
C TYR A 103 1.97 1.17 -16.86
N HIS A 104 2.00 0.62 -18.05
CA HIS A 104 0.77 0.33 -18.80
C HIS A 104 -0.11 -0.74 -18.14
N ARG A 105 0.50 -1.66 -17.37
CA ARG A 105 -0.17 -2.73 -16.62
C ARG A 105 0.33 -2.76 -15.17
N PRO A 106 -0.06 -1.78 -14.34
CA PRO A 106 0.55 -1.56 -13.03
C PRO A 106 0.35 -2.72 -12.06
N LYS A 107 -0.80 -3.41 -12.08
CA LYS A 107 -1.05 -4.60 -11.21
C LYS A 107 -0.07 -5.71 -11.48
N GLU A 108 0.14 -6.04 -12.74
CA GLU A 108 1.10 -7.06 -13.14
C GLU A 108 2.53 -6.64 -12.82
N ALA A 109 2.86 -5.38 -13.05
CA ALA A 109 4.19 -4.85 -12.76
C ALA A 109 4.53 -4.95 -11.26
N ILE A 110 3.60 -4.57 -10.38
CA ILE A 110 3.78 -4.72 -8.92
C ILE A 110 3.93 -6.18 -8.54
N LEU A 111 3.04 -7.06 -9.03
CA LEU A 111 3.10 -8.48 -8.71
C LEU A 111 4.43 -9.11 -9.11
N GLN A 112 4.92 -8.81 -10.32
CA GLN A 112 6.20 -9.31 -10.80
C GLN A 112 7.38 -8.74 -9.99
N PHE A 113 7.31 -7.47 -9.62
CA PHE A 113 8.33 -6.85 -8.76
C PHE A 113 8.38 -7.53 -7.39
N VAL A 114 7.24 -7.73 -6.74
CA VAL A 114 7.16 -8.40 -5.42
C VAL A 114 7.67 -9.84 -5.51
N ARG A 115 7.27 -10.60 -6.53
CA ARG A 115 7.78 -11.96 -6.79
C ARG A 115 9.30 -11.99 -6.94
N SER A 116 9.82 -11.07 -7.74
CA SER A 116 11.27 -10.97 -7.99
C SER A 116 12.05 -10.66 -6.71
N VAL A 117 11.58 -9.72 -5.88
CA VAL A 117 12.24 -9.35 -4.63
C VAL A 117 12.14 -10.46 -3.58
N ALA A 118 10.98 -11.14 -3.52
CA ALA A 118 10.76 -12.24 -2.59
C ALA A 118 11.40 -13.58 -3.03
N GLY A 119 11.81 -13.70 -4.30
CA GLY A 119 12.26 -14.97 -4.87
C GLY A 119 11.17 -16.04 -4.84
N ASN A 120 9.88 -15.64 -4.96
CA ASN A 120 8.74 -16.54 -4.79
C ASN A 120 7.64 -16.21 -5.81
N ASP A 121 7.41 -17.14 -6.74
CA ASP A 121 6.39 -17.00 -7.78
C ASP A 121 4.97 -17.38 -7.32
N ASP A 122 4.83 -17.99 -6.13
CA ASP A 122 3.53 -18.37 -5.55
C ASP A 122 2.75 -17.17 -4.95
N ILE A 123 3.29 -15.98 -5.00
CA ILE A 123 2.60 -14.74 -4.61
C ILE A 123 1.55 -14.39 -5.65
N TYR A 124 0.34 -14.07 -5.21
CA TYR A 124 -0.78 -13.73 -6.11
C TYR A 124 -1.72 -12.71 -5.46
N TYR A 125 -2.58 -12.09 -6.28
CA TYR A 125 -3.69 -11.28 -5.80
C TYR A 125 -4.83 -12.17 -5.29
N ASP A 126 -5.16 -12.06 -4.00
CA ASP A 126 -6.35 -12.71 -3.45
C ASP A 126 -7.59 -11.89 -3.81
N LYS A 127 -8.42 -12.44 -4.69
CA LYS A 127 -9.63 -11.76 -5.17
C LYS A 127 -10.67 -11.54 -4.08
N THR A 128 -10.73 -12.44 -3.08
CA THR A 128 -11.69 -12.35 -1.99
C THR A 128 -11.30 -11.20 -1.05
N VAL A 129 -10.01 -11.11 -0.70
CA VAL A 129 -9.48 -10.01 0.09
C VAL A 129 -9.64 -8.69 -0.66
N ALA A 130 -9.27 -8.64 -1.93
CA ALA A 130 -9.38 -7.44 -2.76
C ALA A 130 -10.82 -6.93 -2.86
N GLN A 131 -11.81 -7.83 -3.01
CA GLN A 131 -13.22 -7.48 -3.04
C GLN A 131 -13.70 -6.92 -1.70
N SER A 132 -13.34 -7.57 -0.60
CA SER A 132 -13.68 -7.11 0.75
C SER A 132 -13.11 -5.71 1.06
N GLU A 133 -11.86 -5.47 0.69
CA GLU A 133 -11.22 -4.17 0.86
C GLU A 133 -11.91 -3.08 0.01
N PHE A 134 -12.26 -3.40 -1.25
CA PHE A 134 -12.98 -2.47 -2.12
C PHE A 134 -14.33 -2.05 -1.53
N GLU A 135 -15.09 -2.99 -0.97
CA GLU A 135 -16.39 -2.72 -0.33
C GLU A 135 -16.26 -1.82 0.91
N HIS A 136 -15.11 -1.84 1.59
CA HIS A 136 -14.84 -1.03 2.79
C HIS A 136 -13.96 0.20 2.53
N ALA A 137 -13.69 0.52 1.27
CA ALA A 137 -12.74 1.55 0.85
C ALA A 137 -13.25 2.99 0.92
N SER A 138 -14.48 3.26 1.40
CA SER A 138 -15.14 4.57 1.34
C SER A 138 -14.27 5.74 1.84
N ARG A 139 -13.47 5.52 2.90
CA ARG A 139 -12.58 6.55 3.44
C ARG A 139 -11.40 6.87 2.50
N ASN A 140 -10.83 5.86 1.86
CA ASN A 140 -9.77 6.05 0.87
C ASN A 140 -10.30 6.72 -0.41
N GLN A 141 -11.55 6.41 -0.81
CA GLN A 141 -12.25 7.10 -1.91
C GLN A 141 -12.43 8.58 -1.58
N ALA A 142 -12.86 8.89 -0.37
CA ALA A 142 -12.98 10.27 0.10
C ALA A 142 -11.63 11.01 0.06
N LEU A 143 -10.54 10.38 0.48
CA LEU A 143 -9.17 10.92 0.37
C LEU A 143 -8.80 11.20 -1.09
N GLY A 144 -9.06 10.27 -2.00
CA GLY A 144 -8.79 10.45 -3.43
C GLY A 144 -9.57 11.65 -4.02
N HIS A 145 -10.87 11.73 -3.76
CA HIS A 145 -11.69 12.87 -4.20
C HIS A 145 -11.23 14.19 -3.58
N PHE A 146 -10.83 14.17 -2.32
CA PHE A 146 -10.33 15.35 -1.63
C PHE A 146 -9.02 15.85 -2.26
N MET A 147 -8.07 14.97 -2.55
CA MET A 147 -6.84 15.35 -3.25
C MET A 147 -7.09 15.87 -4.67
N LYS A 148 -8.10 15.33 -5.37
CA LYS A 148 -8.52 15.83 -6.69
C LYS A 148 -8.99 17.28 -6.62
N SER A 149 -9.64 17.72 -5.53
CA SER A 149 -10.08 19.11 -5.36
C SER A 149 -8.92 20.11 -5.29
N PHE A 150 -7.72 19.65 -4.92
CA PHE A 150 -6.47 20.43 -4.98
C PHE A 150 -5.67 20.26 -6.29
N GLY A 151 -6.21 19.54 -7.28
CA GLY A 151 -5.50 19.23 -8.51
C GLY A 151 -4.29 18.28 -8.32
N ARG A 152 -4.31 17.45 -7.27
CA ARG A 152 -3.18 16.59 -6.87
C ARG A 152 -3.33 15.13 -7.28
N SER A 153 -4.48 14.71 -7.80
CA SER A 153 -4.77 13.38 -8.29
C SER A 153 -5.51 13.44 -9.62
N GLU A 154 -5.17 12.55 -10.54
CA GLU A 154 -5.88 12.38 -11.80
C GLU A 154 -7.12 11.48 -11.67
N GLU A 155 -7.83 11.15 -12.77
CA GLU A 155 -9.17 10.53 -12.75
C GLU A 155 -9.26 9.10 -12.21
N HIS A 156 -8.15 8.43 -11.92
CA HIS A 156 -8.07 6.99 -11.62
C HIS A 156 -8.33 6.60 -10.15
N THR A 157 -9.03 7.43 -9.38
CA THR A 157 -9.22 7.21 -7.91
C THR A 157 -9.83 5.87 -7.53
N SER A 158 -10.71 5.29 -8.36
CA SER A 158 -11.30 3.97 -8.09
C SER A 158 -10.36 2.80 -8.38
N GLU A 159 -9.47 2.94 -9.37
CA GLU A 159 -8.47 1.92 -9.71
C GLU A 159 -7.28 1.95 -8.76
N LEU A 160 -6.92 3.13 -8.24
CA LEU A 160 -5.82 3.33 -7.29
C LEU A 160 -5.93 2.45 -6.05
N GLN A 161 -7.14 2.22 -5.57
CA GLN A 161 -7.37 1.43 -4.36
C GLN A 161 -7.12 -0.06 -4.57
N SER A 162 -7.48 -0.58 -5.73
CA SER A 162 -7.29 -2.00 -6.05
C SER A 162 -5.81 -2.37 -6.22
N LEU A 163 -4.92 -1.40 -6.40
CA LEU A 163 -3.47 -1.59 -6.54
C LEU A 163 -2.74 -1.69 -5.20
N LEU A 164 -3.34 -1.19 -4.12
CA LEU A 164 -2.75 -1.27 -2.77
C LEU A 164 -3.06 -2.61 -2.06
N MET A 165 -3.65 -3.58 -2.76
CA MET A 165 -4.23 -4.80 -2.17
C MET A 165 -3.60 -6.07 -2.74
N ILE A 166 -2.33 -6.31 -2.40
CA ILE A 166 -1.64 -7.58 -2.70
C ILE A 166 -1.76 -8.52 -1.53
#